data_cab2115b2451fb9ae920c7f007e27341
#
_entry.id   cab2115b2451fb9ae920c7f007e27341
#
_cell.length_a   1.000
_cell.length_b   1.000
_cell.length_c   1.000
_cell.angle_alpha   90.00
_cell.angle_beta   90.00
_cell.angle_gamma   90.00
#
_symmetry.space_group_name_H-M   'P 1'
#
loop_
_entity.id
_entity.type
_entity.pdbx_description
1 polymer ?
#
loop_
_entity_poly.entity_id
_entity_poly.type
_entity_poly.pdbx_seq_one_letter_code
_entity_poly.pdbx_strand_id
1 'polypeptide(L)'
;MRRTLFPALLAWLCCAGALAQNAPDPTVTVGFYEFPPYSWTDDDGKPRGSILALTERLLRHAGYRGEYRSLPGARLYAGLQDGSVQLWAGAGGKTELVGHTYEARHSMGDLSLALYHRQDTPPPQIPDGLRGKGIIVITGYSYWKQVNDLLADPAMGISTHRTSTHASALEMLLRKRGDYLLDYQAPVEQTRKALGLSPLPFTVLQHIQLRLIASRHAAGGQQLLDQLDRAFEELQAAGEKMQVD
;
A
#
# COMPACT_ATOMS: atom_id res chain seq x y z
N MET A 1 10.92 73.46 -55.74
CA MET A 1 11.71 72.32 -55.37
C MET A 1 11.38 71.95 -53.88
N ARG A 2 10.45 71.02 -53.66
CA ARG A 2 10.07 70.54 -52.33
C ARG A 2 10.52 69.07 -52.15
N ARG A 3 11.47 68.84 -51.25
CA ARG A 3 11.96 67.51 -50.84
C ARG A 3 11.08 66.98 -49.78
N THR A 4 10.36 65.93 -50.04
CA THR A 4 9.58 65.15 -49.06
C THR A 4 10.50 64.09 -48.44
N LEU A 5 10.71 64.22 -47.13
CA LEU A 5 11.39 63.19 -46.32
C LEU A 5 10.34 62.16 -45.81
N PHE A 6 10.49 60.87 -46.14
CA PHE A 6 9.78 59.75 -45.60
C PHE A 6 10.47 59.29 -44.33
N PRO A 7 9.78 59.13 -43.16
CA PRO A 7 10.35 58.46 -42.03
C PRO A 7 10.11 56.95 -42.17
N ALA A 8 11.20 56.19 -42.17
CA ALA A 8 11.18 54.73 -42.05
C ALA A 8 10.79 54.29 -40.63
N LEU A 9 9.60 53.71 -40.52
CA LEU A 9 9.10 53.13 -39.26
C LEU A 9 9.74 51.75 -39.09
N LEU A 10 10.73 51.65 -38.18
CA LEU A 10 11.40 50.40 -37.82
C LEU A 10 10.50 49.65 -36.81
N ALA A 11 9.75 48.66 -37.29
CA ALA A 11 8.96 47.78 -36.45
C ALA A 11 9.88 46.82 -35.69
N TRP A 12 10.10 47.07 -34.40
CA TRP A 12 10.75 46.15 -33.46
C TRP A 12 9.77 45.04 -33.13
N LEU A 13 9.92 43.85 -33.75
CA LEU A 13 9.25 42.62 -33.31
C LEU A 13 9.94 42.12 -32.04
N CYS A 14 9.38 42.45 -30.89
CA CYS A 14 9.72 41.80 -29.64
C CYS A 14 9.20 40.36 -29.69
N CYS A 15 10.06 39.39 -30.05
CA CYS A 15 9.87 37.97 -29.73
C CYS A 15 9.94 37.81 -28.22
N ALA A 16 8.81 37.97 -27.55
CA ALA A 16 8.65 37.49 -26.19
C ALA A 16 8.64 35.96 -26.26
N GLY A 17 9.83 35.35 -26.21
CA GLY A 17 9.97 33.93 -25.92
C GLY A 17 9.35 33.67 -24.53
N ALA A 18 8.14 33.13 -24.51
CA ALA A 18 7.58 32.59 -23.31
C ALA A 18 8.47 31.45 -22.83
N LEU A 19 9.35 31.73 -21.86
CA LEU A 19 9.96 30.71 -21.04
C LEU A 19 8.80 30.04 -20.31
N ALA A 20 8.30 28.92 -20.84
CA ALA A 20 7.46 28.03 -20.10
C ALA A 20 8.30 27.59 -18.89
N GLN A 21 8.19 28.30 -17.77
CA GLN A 21 8.65 27.82 -16.48
C GLN A 21 7.89 26.53 -16.26
N ASN A 22 8.61 25.39 -16.34
CA ASN A 22 8.09 24.13 -15.90
C ASN A 22 7.73 24.32 -14.41
N ALA A 23 6.43 24.49 -14.11
CA ALA A 23 5.97 24.45 -12.74
C ALA A 23 6.43 23.09 -12.17
N PRO A 24 6.93 23.06 -10.93
CA PRO A 24 7.32 21.79 -10.34
C PRO A 24 6.11 20.85 -10.32
N ASP A 25 6.35 19.58 -10.59
CA ASP A 25 5.30 18.57 -10.59
C ASP A 25 4.50 18.63 -9.27
N PRO A 26 3.16 18.57 -9.32
CA PRO A 26 2.33 18.61 -8.14
C PRO A 26 2.68 17.45 -7.21
N THR A 27 2.76 17.75 -5.91
CA THR A 27 3.16 16.78 -4.89
C THR A 27 1.94 16.04 -4.36
N VAL A 28 2.06 14.70 -4.24
CA VAL A 28 1.06 13.80 -3.66
C VAL A 28 1.60 13.21 -2.37
N THR A 29 0.88 13.39 -1.26
CA THR A 29 1.21 12.74 0.01
C THR A 29 0.83 11.27 -0.04
N VAL A 30 1.85 10.40 -0.05
CA VAL A 30 1.70 8.94 -0.08
C VAL A 30 1.95 8.39 1.32
N GLY A 31 0.91 7.87 1.98
CA GLY A 31 1.05 7.18 3.26
C GLY A 31 1.42 5.71 3.07
N PHE A 32 2.20 5.16 3.98
CA PHE A 32 2.47 3.72 4.07
C PHE A 32 2.73 3.31 5.52
N TYR A 33 2.64 2.02 5.81
CA TYR A 33 3.08 1.42 7.08
C TYR A 33 4.13 0.34 6.81
N GLU A 34 4.82 -0.09 7.86
CA GLU A 34 5.86 -1.11 7.76
C GLU A 34 5.24 -2.47 7.36
N PHE A 35 5.52 -2.88 6.14
CA PHE A 35 5.00 -4.10 5.52
C PHE A 35 5.99 -4.68 4.49
N PRO A 36 7.19 -5.09 4.94
CA PRO A 36 8.18 -5.66 4.02
C PRO A 36 7.66 -6.98 3.40
N PRO A 37 8.00 -7.27 2.13
CA PRO A 37 8.89 -6.53 1.22
C PRO A 37 8.21 -5.44 0.39
N TYR A 38 6.97 -5.09 0.68
CA TYR A 38 6.15 -4.18 -0.14
C TYR A 38 6.40 -2.71 0.18
N SER A 39 6.48 -2.38 1.48
CA SER A 39 6.72 -1.02 1.97
C SER A 39 7.40 -1.06 3.34
N TRP A 40 8.49 -0.34 3.50
CA TRP A 40 9.18 -0.17 4.78
C TRP A 40 10.09 1.04 4.77
N THR A 41 10.59 1.42 5.94
CA THR A 41 11.61 2.46 6.13
C THR A 41 12.96 1.79 6.35
N ASP A 42 13.97 2.16 5.54
CA ASP A 42 15.33 1.64 5.72
C ASP A 42 16.07 2.31 6.90
N ASP A 43 17.29 1.84 7.19
CA ASP A 43 18.11 2.36 8.30
C ASP A 43 18.48 3.85 8.13
N ASP A 44 18.44 4.39 6.91
CA ASP A 44 18.64 5.80 6.60
C ASP A 44 17.35 6.63 6.71
N GLY A 45 16.23 6.04 7.11
CA GLY A 45 14.92 6.68 7.18
C GLY A 45 14.23 6.86 5.83
N LYS A 46 14.68 6.17 4.77
CA LYS A 46 14.12 6.30 3.42
C LYS A 46 13.05 5.25 3.14
N PRO A 47 11.97 5.62 2.43
CA PRO A 47 10.93 4.68 2.01
C PRO A 47 11.50 3.67 1.00
N ARG A 48 11.22 2.38 1.22
CA ARG A 48 11.63 1.24 0.41
C ARG A 48 10.46 0.29 0.19
N GLY A 49 10.61 -0.55 -0.82
CA GLY A 49 9.69 -1.65 -1.10
C GLY A 49 9.17 -1.66 -2.52
N SER A 50 8.77 -2.85 -2.94
CA SER A 50 8.34 -3.08 -4.33
C SER A 50 7.11 -2.25 -4.70
N ILE A 51 6.14 -2.12 -3.79
CA ILE A 51 4.92 -1.35 -4.06
C ILE A 51 5.16 0.16 -4.05
N LEU A 52 6.06 0.66 -3.19
CA LEU A 52 6.43 2.08 -3.19
C LEU A 52 7.21 2.46 -4.44
N ALA A 53 8.11 1.56 -4.90
CA ALA A 53 8.85 1.78 -6.15
C ALA A 53 7.92 1.81 -7.38
N LEU A 54 6.92 0.92 -7.43
CA LEU A 54 5.91 0.93 -8.49
C LEU A 54 5.02 2.19 -8.41
N THR A 55 4.60 2.59 -7.20
CA THR A 55 3.82 3.81 -6.98
C THR A 55 4.57 5.06 -7.44
N GLU A 56 5.86 5.17 -7.11
CA GLU A 56 6.72 6.28 -7.53
C GLU A 56 6.84 6.36 -9.06
N ARG A 57 6.97 5.20 -9.73
CA ARG A 57 7.04 5.12 -11.19
C ARG A 57 5.74 5.58 -11.84
N LEU A 58 4.59 5.16 -11.30
CA LEU A 58 3.27 5.59 -11.76
C LEU A 58 3.05 7.09 -11.57
N LEU A 59 3.40 7.62 -10.39
CA LEU A 59 3.29 9.05 -10.10
C LEU A 59 4.14 9.88 -11.08
N ARG A 60 5.41 9.53 -11.27
CA ARG A 60 6.29 10.25 -12.21
C ARG A 60 5.78 10.19 -13.65
N HIS A 61 5.28 9.04 -14.11
CA HIS A 61 4.73 8.90 -15.45
C HIS A 61 3.50 9.80 -15.64
N ALA A 62 2.68 9.93 -14.59
CA ALA A 62 1.50 10.80 -14.57
C ALA A 62 1.82 12.28 -14.29
N GLY A 63 3.10 12.67 -14.15
CA GLY A 63 3.52 14.06 -13.91
C GLY A 63 3.35 14.51 -12.45
N TYR A 64 3.47 13.60 -11.50
CA TYR A 64 3.40 13.86 -10.06
C TYR A 64 4.69 13.49 -9.34
N ARG A 65 4.92 14.11 -8.18
CA ARG A 65 5.98 13.75 -7.25
C ARG A 65 5.39 13.20 -5.96
N GLY A 66 5.85 12.02 -5.50
CA GLY A 66 5.44 11.42 -4.23
C GLY A 66 6.17 12.05 -3.03
N GLU A 67 5.43 12.38 -1.97
CA GLU A 67 5.96 12.66 -0.63
C GLU A 67 5.52 11.51 0.29
N TYR A 68 6.48 10.65 0.66
CA TYR A 68 6.21 9.40 1.38
C TYR A 68 6.26 9.60 2.89
N ARG A 69 5.24 9.09 3.60
CA ARG A 69 5.13 9.16 5.06
C ARG A 69 4.87 7.78 5.64
N SER A 70 5.80 7.29 6.46
CA SER A 70 5.60 6.09 7.28
C SER A 70 4.68 6.43 8.45
N LEU A 71 3.56 5.71 8.58
CA LEU A 71 2.52 5.95 9.57
C LEU A 71 2.06 4.62 10.16
N PRO A 72 1.72 4.55 11.45
CA PRO A 72 0.96 3.43 11.99
C PRO A 72 -0.36 3.25 11.21
N GLY A 73 -0.82 2.01 10.98
CA GLY A 73 -1.99 1.73 10.14
C GLY A 73 -3.24 2.53 10.51
N ALA A 74 -3.54 2.70 11.81
CA ALA A 74 -4.67 3.51 12.25
C ALA A 74 -4.53 5.00 11.85
N ARG A 75 -3.31 5.56 11.89
CA ARG A 75 -3.06 6.95 11.47
C ARG A 75 -3.11 7.10 9.96
N LEU A 76 -2.65 6.10 9.22
CA LEU A 76 -2.78 6.07 7.76
C LEU A 76 -4.25 6.10 7.34
N TYR A 77 -5.08 5.26 7.97
CA TYR A 77 -6.52 5.23 7.66
C TYR A 77 -7.23 6.53 8.05
N ALA A 78 -6.91 7.08 9.22
CA ALA A 78 -7.43 8.40 9.62
C ALA A 78 -7.01 9.49 8.62
N GLY A 79 -5.75 9.48 8.15
CA GLY A 79 -5.25 10.42 7.15
C GLY A 79 -5.94 10.28 5.78
N LEU A 80 -6.32 9.05 5.36
CA LEU A 80 -7.14 8.84 4.17
C LEU A 80 -8.58 9.34 4.38
N GLN A 81 -9.12 9.22 5.60
CA GLN A 81 -10.47 9.67 5.94
C GLN A 81 -10.58 11.20 6.05
N ASP A 82 -9.52 11.91 6.40
CA ASP A 82 -9.50 13.38 6.52
C ASP A 82 -8.81 14.09 5.35
N GLY A 83 -8.15 13.35 4.45
CA GLY A 83 -7.46 13.88 3.27
C GLY A 83 -6.01 14.34 3.51
N SER A 84 -5.46 14.21 4.72
CA SER A 84 -4.05 14.52 5.02
C SER A 84 -3.09 13.50 4.42
N VAL A 85 -3.55 12.28 4.13
CA VAL A 85 -2.95 11.29 3.24
C VAL A 85 -3.79 11.24 1.97
N GLN A 86 -3.19 11.55 0.82
CA GLN A 86 -3.88 11.59 -0.46
C GLN A 86 -3.94 10.23 -1.15
N LEU A 87 -2.87 9.45 -1.01
CA LEU A 87 -2.70 8.16 -1.69
C LEU A 87 -2.09 7.12 -0.77
N TRP A 88 -2.54 5.89 -0.92
CA TRP A 88 -1.96 4.69 -0.31
C TRP A 88 -1.94 3.56 -1.34
N ALA A 89 -0.83 2.85 -1.43
CA ALA A 89 -0.75 1.59 -2.17
C ALA A 89 -0.86 0.43 -1.18
N GLY A 90 -1.97 -0.28 -1.21
CA GLY A 90 -2.23 -1.30 -0.20
C GLY A 90 -3.41 -2.21 -0.51
N ALA A 91 -3.84 -2.92 0.50
CA ALA A 91 -4.90 -3.92 0.41
C ALA A 91 -6.27 -3.25 0.20
N GLY A 92 -6.91 -3.50 -0.92
CA GLY A 92 -8.25 -3.04 -1.23
C GLY A 92 -9.35 -3.66 -0.37
N GLY A 93 -10.54 -3.10 -0.41
CA GLY A 93 -11.72 -3.62 0.28
C GLY A 93 -11.71 -3.46 1.81
N LYS A 94 -10.96 -2.51 2.36
CA LYS A 94 -10.93 -2.25 3.81
C LYS A 94 -12.23 -1.61 4.26
N THR A 95 -12.91 -2.25 5.22
CA THR A 95 -14.22 -1.81 5.74
C THR A 95 -14.14 -0.40 6.34
N GLU A 96 -13.04 -0.07 7.01
CA GLU A 96 -12.78 1.22 7.65
C GLU A 96 -12.67 2.38 6.63
N LEU A 97 -12.40 2.06 5.37
CA LEU A 97 -12.21 3.04 4.29
C LEU A 97 -13.43 3.16 3.36
N VAL A 98 -14.47 2.35 3.58
CA VAL A 98 -15.71 2.41 2.80
C VAL A 98 -16.34 3.81 2.93
N GLY A 99 -16.64 4.44 1.79
CA GLY A 99 -17.21 5.79 1.74
C GLY A 99 -16.18 6.93 1.84
N HIS A 100 -14.93 6.64 2.24
CA HIS A 100 -13.87 7.64 2.43
C HIS A 100 -12.82 7.63 1.32
N THR A 101 -12.76 6.56 0.52
CA THR A 101 -11.72 6.40 -0.50
C THR A 101 -12.30 5.96 -1.84
N TYR A 102 -11.48 6.16 -2.88
CA TYR A 102 -11.60 5.54 -4.19
C TYR A 102 -10.51 4.47 -4.33
N GLU A 103 -10.76 3.41 -5.07
CA GLU A 103 -9.78 2.38 -5.40
C GLU A 103 -9.49 2.38 -6.91
N ALA A 104 -8.21 2.22 -7.29
CA ALA A 104 -7.81 2.08 -8.69
C ALA A 104 -8.40 0.82 -9.32
N ARG A 105 -8.58 0.83 -10.64
CA ARG A 105 -9.09 -0.30 -11.42
C ARG A 105 -8.10 -1.47 -11.45
N HIS A 106 -6.81 -1.15 -11.55
CA HIS A 106 -5.75 -2.14 -11.72
C HIS A 106 -5.20 -2.65 -10.40
N SER A 107 -4.97 -3.97 -10.33
CA SER A 107 -4.21 -4.59 -9.25
C SER A 107 -2.72 -4.43 -9.52
N MET A 108 -1.96 -4.08 -8.49
CA MET A 108 -0.50 -4.00 -8.50
C MET A 108 0.16 -5.29 -7.97
N GLY A 109 -0.64 -6.27 -7.58
CA GLY A 109 -0.19 -7.56 -7.04
C GLY A 109 -1.24 -8.19 -6.14
N ASP A 110 -0.95 -9.38 -5.66
CA ASP A 110 -1.86 -10.13 -4.79
C ASP A 110 -1.18 -10.43 -3.45
N LEU A 111 -1.96 -10.37 -2.38
CA LEU A 111 -1.59 -10.80 -1.05
C LEU A 111 -2.40 -12.04 -0.66
N SER A 112 -1.79 -12.93 0.09
CA SER A 112 -2.49 -14.03 0.73
C SER A 112 -2.43 -13.88 2.24
N LEU A 113 -3.58 -13.75 2.90
CA LEU A 113 -3.72 -13.86 4.34
C LEU A 113 -3.86 -15.33 4.70
N ALA A 114 -3.06 -15.80 5.65
CA ALA A 114 -3.00 -17.21 6.01
C ALA A 114 -2.94 -17.41 7.53
N LEU A 115 -3.38 -18.59 7.97
CA LEU A 115 -3.13 -19.14 9.29
C LEU A 115 -1.97 -20.13 9.20
N TYR A 116 -0.84 -19.78 9.80
CA TYR A 116 0.33 -20.63 9.96
C TYR A 116 0.22 -21.47 11.20
N HIS A 117 0.74 -22.68 11.13
CA HIS A 117 0.80 -23.58 12.30
C HIS A 117 2.12 -24.38 12.32
N ARG A 118 2.41 -24.96 13.46
CA ARG A 118 3.55 -25.86 13.59
C ARG A 118 3.23 -27.21 12.96
N GLN A 119 4.26 -28.00 12.66
CA GLN A 119 4.12 -29.36 12.11
C GLN A 119 3.33 -30.29 13.08
N ASP A 120 3.43 -30.05 14.39
CA ASP A 120 2.73 -30.83 15.43
C ASP A 120 1.31 -30.33 15.73
N THR A 121 0.85 -29.30 15.02
CA THR A 121 -0.50 -28.72 15.18
C THR A 121 -1.32 -29.09 13.95
N PRO A 122 -2.55 -29.59 14.08
CA PRO A 122 -3.38 -29.92 12.92
C PRO A 122 -3.75 -28.65 12.12
N PRO A 123 -3.98 -28.76 10.81
CA PRO A 123 -4.51 -27.66 10.00
C PRO A 123 -5.82 -27.13 10.60
N PRO A 124 -6.03 -25.80 10.60
CA PRO A 124 -7.23 -25.20 11.13
C PRO A 124 -8.46 -25.56 10.28
N GLN A 125 -9.50 -26.04 10.91
CA GLN A 125 -10.83 -26.17 10.29
C GLN A 125 -11.64 -24.90 10.62
N ILE A 126 -11.94 -24.12 9.61
CA ILE A 126 -12.52 -22.77 9.78
C ILE A 126 -14.03 -22.82 9.55
N PRO A 127 -14.85 -22.22 10.45
CA PRO A 127 -14.46 -21.46 11.64
C PRO A 127 -14.27 -22.34 12.90
N ASP A 128 -14.94 -23.49 13.00
CA ASP A 128 -15.16 -24.24 14.26
C ASP A 128 -13.87 -24.76 14.88
N GLY A 129 -12.88 -25.14 14.09
CA GLY A 129 -11.57 -25.61 14.56
C GLY A 129 -10.72 -24.53 15.25
N LEU A 130 -11.14 -23.28 15.18
CA LEU A 130 -10.49 -22.16 15.88
C LEU A 130 -11.09 -21.90 17.28
N ARG A 131 -12.14 -22.60 17.64
CA ARG A 131 -12.81 -22.45 18.94
C ARG A 131 -11.85 -22.73 20.09
N GLY A 132 -11.72 -21.76 21.01
CA GLY A 132 -10.84 -21.85 22.19
C GLY A 132 -9.35 -21.80 21.86
N LYS A 133 -8.96 -21.44 20.63
CA LYS A 133 -7.55 -21.40 20.20
C LYS A 133 -6.89 -20.06 20.49
N GLY A 134 -5.56 -20.11 20.70
CA GLY A 134 -4.69 -18.95 20.77
C GLY A 134 -4.22 -18.54 19.38
N ILE A 135 -4.57 -17.31 18.93
CA ILE A 135 -4.17 -16.79 17.63
C ILE A 135 -3.21 -15.61 17.80
N ILE A 136 -2.02 -15.74 17.24
CA ILE A 136 -1.00 -14.69 17.22
C ILE A 136 -1.35 -13.74 16.06
N VAL A 137 -1.34 -12.42 16.33
CA VAL A 137 -1.65 -11.37 15.35
C VAL A 137 -0.65 -10.22 15.42
N ILE A 138 -0.44 -9.52 14.31
CA ILE A 138 0.44 -8.35 14.25
C ILE A 138 -0.31 -7.12 14.74
N THR A 139 0.29 -6.40 15.67
CA THR A 139 -0.26 -5.14 16.20
C THR A 139 -0.28 -4.08 15.09
N GLY A 140 -1.40 -3.37 14.97
CA GLY A 140 -1.57 -2.33 13.96
C GLY A 140 -2.05 -2.83 12.59
N TYR A 141 -2.13 -4.15 12.38
CA TYR A 141 -2.78 -4.69 11.20
C TYR A 141 -4.30 -4.72 11.40
N SER A 142 -5.02 -4.32 10.36
CA SER A 142 -6.46 -4.49 10.24
C SER A 142 -6.74 -5.61 9.25
N TYR A 143 -7.57 -6.55 9.66
CA TYR A 143 -8.04 -7.64 8.81
C TYR A 143 -9.41 -7.28 8.22
N TRP A 144 -9.97 -8.14 7.35
CA TRP A 144 -11.30 -7.93 6.81
C TRP A 144 -12.36 -8.25 7.85
N LYS A 145 -13.56 -7.69 7.63
CA LYS A 145 -14.66 -7.79 8.60
C LYS A 145 -14.91 -9.23 9.07
N GLN A 146 -14.93 -10.19 8.14
CA GLN A 146 -15.19 -11.60 8.51
C GLN A 146 -14.15 -12.17 9.46
N VAL A 147 -12.87 -11.82 9.25
CA VAL A 147 -11.77 -12.26 10.12
C VAL A 147 -11.83 -11.54 11.46
N ASN A 148 -12.07 -10.23 11.46
CA ASN A 148 -12.20 -9.44 12.69
C ASN A 148 -13.40 -9.90 13.53
N ASP A 149 -14.55 -10.15 12.90
CA ASP A 149 -15.75 -10.67 13.57
C ASP A 149 -15.47 -12.03 14.20
N LEU A 150 -14.81 -12.94 13.47
CA LEU A 150 -14.44 -14.26 13.98
C LEU A 150 -13.50 -14.18 15.20
N LEU A 151 -12.49 -13.30 15.15
CA LEU A 151 -11.56 -13.10 16.26
C LEU A 151 -12.21 -12.45 17.49
N ALA A 152 -13.25 -11.64 17.27
CA ALA A 152 -13.96 -10.92 18.32
C ALA A 152 -15.19 -11.67 18.87
N ASP A 153 -15.62 -12.75 18.23
CA ASP A 153 -16.82 -13.51 18.66
C ASP A 153 -16.60 -14.21 20.01
N PRO A 154 -17.30 -13.80 21.08
CA PRO A 154 -17.17 -14.44 22.39
C PRO A 154 -17.53 -15.93 22.37
N ALA A 155 -18.44 -16.36 21.47
CA ALA A 155 -18.85 -17.75 21.35
C ALA A 155 -17.71 -18.64 20.81
N MET A 156 -16.72 -18.06 20.12
CA MET A 156 -15.54 -18.78 19.67
C MET A 156 -14.50 -18.96 20.76
N GLY A 157 -14.48 -18.13 21.80
CA GLY A 157 -13.50 -18.22 22.88
C GLY A 157 -12.04 -18.08 22.41
N ILE A 158 -11.81 -17.41 21.28
CA ILE A 158 -10.46 -17.20 20.73
C ILE A 158 -9.69 -16.22 21.62
N SER A 159 -8.46 -16.58 21.98
CA SER A 159 -7.53 -15.66 22.64
C SER A 159 -6.56 -15.08 21.62
N THR A 160 -6.47 -13.74 21.52
CA THR A 160 -5.52 -13.08 20.61
C THR A 160 -4.22 -12.71 21.33
N HIS A 161 -3.08 -13.12 20.79
CA HIS A 161 -1.76 -12.79 21.29
C HIS A 161 -1.09 -11.80 20.32
N ARG A 162 -0.82 -10.58 20.78
CA ARG A 162 -0.33 -9.48 19.93
C ARG A 162 1.18 -9.34 20.00
N THR A 163 1.79 -9.09 18.87
CA THR A 163 3.21 -8.70 18.72
C THR A 163 3.37 -7.69 17.61
N SER A 164 4.49 -6.96 17.59
CA SER A 164 4.73 -5.88 16.62
C SER A 164 5.55 -6.29 15.40
N THR A 165 6.18 -7.47 15.40
CA THR A 165 7.06 -7.91 14.32
C THR A 165 6.77 -9.34 13.88
N HIS A 166 6.97 -9.63 12.58
CA HIS A 166 6.85 -10.97 12.02
C HIS A 166 7.84 -11.97 12.68
N ALA A 167 9.06 -11.51 13.01
CA ALA A 167 10.06 -12.32 13.69
C ALA A 167 9.57 -12.78 15.07
N SER A 168 9.06 -11.85 15.89
CA SER A 168 8.48 -12.19 17.19
C SER A 168 7.25 -13.07 17.05
N ALA A 169 6.43 -12.87 16.01
CA ALA A 169 5.24 -13.69 15.75
C ALA A 169 5.61 -15.14 15.43
N LEU A 170 6.61 -15.36 14.57
CA LEU A 170 7.15 -16.68 14.26
C LEU A 170 7.76 -17.35 15.50
N GLU A 171 8.53 -16.59 16.30
CA GLU A 171 9.09 -17.09 17.55
C GLU A 171 7.98 -17.51 18.55
N MET A 172 6.95 -16.70 18.70
CA MET A 172 5.80 -17.02 19.55
C MET A 172 5.11 -18.32 19.11
N LEU A 173 4.89 -18.49 17.80
CA LEU A 173 4.30 -19.70 17.23
C LEU A 173 5.16 -20.93 17.54
N LEU A 174 6.46 -20.86 17.27
CA LEU A 174 7.40 -21.96 17.50
C LEU A 174 7.54 -22.30 18.97
N ARG A 175 7.46 -21.32 19.88
CA ARG A 175 7.47 -21.52 21.34
C ARG A 175 6.10 -21.86 21.93
N LYS A 176 5.11 -22.21 21.12
CA LYS A 176 3.75 -22.63 21.56
C LYS A 176 3.01 -21.57 22.38
N ARG A 177 3.30 -20.27 22.13
CA ARG A 177 2.59 -19.15 22.77
C ARG A 177 1.28 -18.77 22.06
N GLY A 178 0.88 -19.57 21.11
CA GLY A 178 -0.36 -19.55 20.35
C GLY A 178 -0.44 -20.82 19.51
N ASP A 179 -1.63 -21.18 19.10
CA ASP A 179 -1.87 -22.36 18.25
C ASP A 179 -1.58 -22.04 16.78
N TYR A 180 -2.00 -20.82 16.35
CA TYR A 180 -1.90 -20.35 14.99
C TYR A 180 -1.33 -18.93 14.93
N LEU A 181 -0.65 -18.60 13.82
CA LEU A 181 -0.26 -17.23 13.48
C LEU A 181 -1.09 -16.78 12.28
N LEU A 182 -1.85 -15.71 12.45
CA LEU A 182 -2.58 -15.03 11.38
C LEU A 182 -1.72 -13.92 10.80
N ASP A 183 -1.22 -14.13 9.59
CA ASP A 183 -0.32 -13.18 8.94
C ASP A 183 -0.32 -13.35 7.42
N TYR A 184 0.31 -12.41 6.71
CA TYR A 184 0.46 -12.43 5.26
C TYR A 184 1.65 -13.29 4.83
N GLN A 185 1.50 -13.98 3.69
CA GLN A 185 2.50 -14.94 3.24
C GLN A 185 3.87 -14.29 2.95
N ALA A 186 3.91 -13.19 2.20
CA ALA A 186 5.19 -12.61 1.79
C ALA A 186 6.04 -12.11 2.97
N PRO A 187 5.53 -11.32 3.93
CA PRO A 187 6.29 -10.95 5.13
C PRO A 187 6.76 -12.14 5.95
N VAL A 188 5.89 -13.15 6.13
CA VAL A 188 6.27 -14.37 6.87
C VAL A 188 7.38 -15.12 6.17
N GLU A 189 7.28 -15.35 4.86
CA GLU A 189 8.28 -16.08 4.08
C GLU A 189 9.61 -15.33 4.00
N GLN A 190 9.59 -14.01 3.88
CA GLN A 190 10.81 -13.21 3.94
C GLN A 190 11.48 -13.33 5.32
N THR A 191 10.71 -13.15 6.39
CA THR A 191 11.22 -13.22 7.76
C THR A 191 11.72 -14.63 8.10
N ARG A 192 10.96 -15.65 7.72
CA ARG A 192 11.34 -17.05 7.92
C ARG A 192 12.70 -17.36 7.27
N LYS A 193 12.89 -16.95 6.01
CA LYS A 193 14.14 -17.12 5.27
C LYS A 193 15.29 -16.38 5.95
N ALA A 194 15.08 -15.13 6.39
CA ALA A 194 16.08 -14.34 7.08
C ALA A 194 16.52 -14.97 8.41
N LEU A 195 15.60 -15.65 9.12
CA LEU A 195 15.87 -16.37 10.36
C LEU A 195 16.37 -17.81 10.14
N GLY A 196 16.53 -18.28 8.90
CA GLY A 196 16.97 -19.65 8.59
C GLY A 196 15.99 -20.73 9.02
N LEU A 197 14.69 -20.40 9.18
CA LEU A 197 13.67 -21.34 9.63
C LEU A 197 13.17 -22.21 8.47
N SER A 198 12.84 -23.48 8.76
CA SER A 198 12.17 -24.37 7.80
C SER A 198 10.78 -23.85 7.41
N PRO A 199 10.25 -24.21 6.23
CA PRO A 199 8.88 -23.88 5.83
C PRO A 199 7.86 -24.33 6.89
N LEU A 200 6.90 -23.47 7.16
CA LEU A 200 5.79 -23.75 8.05
C LEU A 200 4.53 -24.08 7.24
N PRO A 201 3.73 -25.06 7.67
CA PRO A 201 2.44 -25.29 7.04
C PRO A 201 1.48 -24.13 7.33
N PHE A 202 0.59 -23.87 6.37
CA PHE A 202 -0.40 -22.80 6.48
C PHE A 202 -1.70 -23.15 5.72
N THR A 203 -2.76 -22.45 6.07
CA THR A 203 -4.03 -22.47 5.36
C THR A 203 -4.37 -21.05 4.92
N VAL A 204 -4.54 -20.83 3.61
CA VAL A 204 -4.94 -19.52 3.09
C VAL A 204 -6.39 -19.25 3.46
N LEU A 205 -6.62 -18.08 4.05
CA LEU A 205 -7.96 -17.59 4.39
C LEU A 205 -8.55 -16.71 3.31
N GLN A 206 -7.71 -15.89 2.69
CA GLN A 206 -8.15 -14.88 1.75
C GLN A 206 -7.03 -14.46 0.78
N HIS A 207 -7.40 -14.27 -0.48
CA HIS A 207 -6.59 -13.58 -1.49
C HIS A 207 -7.07 -12.13 -1.60
N ILE A 208 -6.15 -11.20 -1.65
CA ILE A 208 -6.40 -9.77 -1.58
C ILE A 208 -5.59 -9.09 -2.66
N GLN A 209 -6.22 -8.18 -3.40
CA GLN A 209 -5.53 -7.37 -4.39
C GLN A 209 -4.90 -6.12 -3.76
N LEU A 210 -3.65 -5.87 -4.10
CA LEU A 210 -2.99 -4.60 -3.84
C LEU A 210 -3.43 -3.59 -4.89
N ARG A 211 -3.91 -2.43 -4.45
CA ARG A 211 -4.39 -1.36 -5.32
C ARG A 211 -3.89 0.00 -4.85
N LEU A 212 -3.92 0.98 -5.74
CA LEU A 212 -3.84 2.38 -5.34
C LEU A 212 -5.20 2.80 -4.76
N ILE A 213 -5.15 3.46 -3.63
CA ILE A 213 -6.32 3.90 -2.86
C ILE A 213 -6.14 5.39 -2.59
N ALA A 214 -7.04 6.22 -3.11
CA ALA A 214 -6.99 7.67 -2.93
C ALA A 214 -8.11 8.16 -2.01
N SER A 215 -7.80 9.17 -1.20
CA SER A 215 -8.77 9.83 -0.34
C SER A 215 -9.84 10.56 -1.16
N ARG A 216 -11.10 10.43 -0.76
CA ARG A 216 -12.22 11.24 -1.27
C ARG A 216 -12.21 12.67 -0.71
N HIS A 217 -11.52 12.87 0.41
CA HIS A 217 -11.45 14.15 1.13
C HIS A 217 -10.25 15.00 0.67
N ALA A 218 -9.33 14.41 -0.10
CA ALA A 218 -8.27 15.16 -0.77
C ALA A 218 -8.76 15.73 -2.10
N ALA A 219 -8.37 16.97 -2.40
CA ALA A 219 -8.73 17.60 -3.67
C ALA A 219 -8.21 16.77 -4.86
N GLY A 220 -9.09 16.47 -5.82
CA GLY A 220 -8.72 15.74 -7.04
C GLY A 220 -8.43 14.25 -6.86
N GLY A 221 -8.82 13.61 -5.74
CA GLY A 221 -8.52 12.20 -5.47
C GLY A 221 -8.97 11.22 -6.57
N GLN A 222 -10.18 11.39 -7.11
CA GLN A 222 -10.65 10.57 -8.24
C GLN A 222 -9.83 10.83 -9.50
N GLN A 223 -9.59 12.11 -9.82
CA GLN A 223 -8.80 12.48 -10.99
C GLN A 223 -7.36 11.95 -10.92
N LEU A 224 -6.77 11.96 -9.74
CA LEU A 224 -5.44 11.36 -9.50
C LEU A 224 -5.46 9.86 -9.85
N LEU A 225 -6.43 9.09 -9.34
CA LEU A 225 -6.54 7.66 -9.66
C LEU A 225 -6.77 7.41 -11.15
N ASP A 226 -7.63 8.20 -11.81
CA ASP A 226 -7.88 8.06 -13.24
C ASP A 226 -6.60 8.31 -14.08
N GLN A 227 -5.73 9.19 -13.63
CA GLN A 227 -4.43 9.45 -14.26
C GLN A 227 -3.43 8.32 -13.97
N LEU A 228 -3.41 7.79 -12.74
CA LEU A 228 -2.54 6.67 -12.37
C LEU A 228 -2.99 5.37 -13.04
N ASP A 229 -4.27 5.14 -13.23
CA ASP A 229 -4.79 4.00 -14.00
C ASP A 229 -4.36 4.09 -15.48
N ARG A 230 -4.39 5.28 -16.10
CA ARG A 230 -3.85 5.49 -17.46
C ARG A 230 -2.34 5.25 -17.52
N ALA A 231 -1.60 5.78 -16.55
CA ALA A 231 -0.15 5.56 -16.44
C ALA A 231 0.19 4.07 -16.33
N PHE A 232 -0.63 3.32 -15.58
CA PHE A 232 -0.50 1.86 -15.46
C PHE A 232 -0.68 1.19 -16.83
N GLU A 233 -1.75 1.53 -17.56
CA GLU A 233 -2.06 0.97 -18.88
C GLU A 233 -0.94 1.29 -19.91
N GLU A 234 -0.44 2.53 -19.92
CA GLU A 234 0.61 2.97 -20.83
C GLU A 234 1.95 2.26 -20.56
N LEU A 235 2.37 2.15 -19.29
CA LEU A 235 3.59 1.44 -18.90
C LEU A 235 3.48 -0.06 -19.18
N GLN A 236 2.31 -0.66 -18.91
CA GLN A 236 2.05 -2.06 -19.22
C GLN A 236 2.12 -2.33 -20.74
N ALA A 237 1.54 -1.44 -21.56
CA ALA A 237 1.61 -1.53 -23.01
C ALA A 237 3.06 -1.34 -23.54
N ALA A 238 3.89 -0.60 -22.81
CA ALA A 238 5.31 -0.48 -23.10
C ALA A 238 6.15 -1.70 -22.67
N GLY A 239 5.52 -2.72 -22.09
CA GLY A 239 6.18 -3.96 -21.65
C GLY A 239 6.79 -3.92 -20.26
N GLU A 240 6.48 -2.90 -19.45
CA GLU A 240 6.97 -2.83 -18.08
C GLU A 240 6.22 -3.79 -17.14
N LYS A 241 6.94 -4.33 -16.15
CA LYS A 241 6.33 -5.15 -15.10
C LYS A 241 5.52 -4.25 -14.17
N MET A 242 4.21 -4.45 -14.14
CA MET A 242 3.24 -3.65 -13.39
C MET A 242 2.70 -4.37 -12.15
N GLN A 243 3.31 -5.49 -11.77
CA GLN A 243 2.95 -6.24 -10.58
C GLN A 243 4.15 -6.44 -9.67
N VAL A 244 3.90 -6.39 -8.37
CA VAL A 244 4.85 -6.70 -7.32
C VAL A 244 4.69 -8.18 -6.90
N ASP A 245 5.82 -8.82 -6.60
CA ASP A 245 5.88 -10.20 -6.14
C ASP A 245 6.03 -10.23 -4.62
#